data_5cb64e4ee2937040912e9b3b2b0cdca7
#
_entry.id   5cb64e4ee2937040912e9b3b2b0cdca7
#
_cell.length_a   1.000
_cell.length_b   1.000
_cell.length_c   1.000
_cell.angle_alpha   90.00
_cell.angle_beta   90.00
_cell.angle_gamma   90.00
#
_symmetry.space_group_name_H-M   'P 1'
#
loop_
_entity.id
_entity.type
_entity.pdbx_description
1 polymer ?
#
loop_
_entity_poly.entity_id
_entity_poly.type
_entity_poly.pdbx_seq_one_letter_code
_entity_poly.pdbx_strand_id
1 'polypeptide(L)'
;IAHLPKCHTLFLVQNKIAHIRPTDLQPPISLSLRSLELGGNRLRSLENLSQLTNLEELWVGKNKITSLDGIASLKKLKILSIQSNRLTKLEGLDSLEALEELYLSHNGLTKLENLEHNVRLTTLDFGANQIEVIENVKHLKNLSQFWVRFTFDYACAIRSRA
;
A
#
# COMPACT_ATOMS: atom_id res chain seq x y z
N ILE A 1 -8.49 6.17 21.65
CA ILE A 1 -7.95 4.81 21.32
C ILE A 1 -6.50 4.63 21.84
N ALA A 2 -5.77 5.71 22.08
CA ALA A 2 -4.37 5.63 22.54
C ALA A 2 -4.13 4.75 23.78
N HIS A 3 -5.13 4.59 24.65
CA HIS A 3 -5.02 3.85 25.92
C HIS A 3 -5.17 2.32 25.82
N LEU A 4 -4.98 1.71 24.64
CA LEU A 4 -5.13 0.28 24.41
C LEU A 4 -3.76 -0.42 24.25
N PRO A 5 -3.05 -0.74 25.35
CA PRO A 5 -1.67 -1.23 25.30
C PRO A 5 -1.51 -2.65 24.74
N LYS A 6 -2.59 -3.41 24.62
CA LYS A 6 -2.59 -4.78 24.10
C LYS A 6 -3.36 -4.91 22.77
N CYS A 7 -3.70 -3.79 22.14
CA CYS A 7 -4.40 -3.81 20.86
C CYS A 7 -3.40 -4.09 19.74
N HIS A 8 -3.47 -5.27 19.14
CA HIS A 8 -2.63 -5.67 18.01
C HIS A 8 -3.31 -5.42 16.65
N THR A 9 -4.64 -5.43 16.63
CA THR A 9 -5.44 -5.20 15.42
C THR A 9 -6.51 -4.17 15.69
N LEU A 10 -6.60 -3.16 14.81
CA LEU A 10 -7.59 -2.09 14.91
C LEU A 10 -8.39 -1.97 13.62
N PHE A 11 -9.69 -2.21 13.71
CA PHE A 11 -10.63 -2.08 12.59
C PHE A 11 -11.42 -0.77 12.70
N LEU A 12 -11.27 0.11 11.71
CA LEU A 12 -11.97 1.39 11.60
C LEU A 12 -12.65 1.53 10.24
N VAL A 13 -13.09 0.41 9.69
CA VAL A 13 -13.65 0.29 8.33
C VAL A 13 -14.99 1.03 8.21
N GLN A 14 -15.26 1.58 7.01
CA GLN A 14 -16.54 2.18 6.64
C GLN A 14 -17.02 3.28 7.59
N ASN A 15 -16.11 4.15 7.99
CA ASN A 15 -16.40 5.36 8.78
C ASN A 15 -16.30 6.62 7.90
N LYS A 16 -16.26 7.77 8.56
CA LYS A 16 -16.12 9.09 7.91
C LYS A 16 -14.76 9.73 8.23
N ILE A 17 -13.74 8.93 8.54
CA ILE A 17 -12.42 9.41 8.95
C ILE A 17 -11.75 10.10 7.76
N ALA A 18 -11.49 11.39 7.90
CA ALA A 18 -10.85 12.20 6.86
C ALA A 18 -9.35 12.44 7.14
N HIS A 19 -8.93 12.38 8.39
CA HIS A 19 -7.54 12.51 8.81
C HIS A 19 -7.29 11.74 10.10
N ILE A 20 -6.05 11.32 10.29
CA ILE A 20 -5.54 10.77 11.54
C ILE A 20 -4.77 11.92 12.21
N ARG A 21 -5.19 12.31 13.41
CA ARG A 21 -4.52 13.37 14.17
C ARG A 21 -3.26 12.82 14.83
N PRO A 22 -2.25 13.66 15.07
CA PRO A 22 -1.01 13.24 15.75
C PRO A 22 -1.25 12.52 17.10
N THR A 23 -2.37 12.82 17.77
CA THR A 23 -2.73 12.26 19.09
C THR A 23 -3.54 10.98 19.03
N ASP A 24 -4.04 10.55 17.87
CA ASP A 24 -5.00 9.43 17.78
C ASP A 24 -4.35 8.07 18.02
N LEU A 25 -3.10 7.89 17.57
CA LEU A 25 -2.37 6.62 17.61
C LEU A 25 -1.06 6.72 18.40
N GLN A 26 -1.03 7.50 19.47
CA GLN A 26 0.11 7.66 20.36
C GLN A 26 0.35 6.40 21.23
N PRO A 27 1.53 6.22 21.83
CA PRO A 27 1.74 5.17 22.81
C PRO A 27 0.68 5.17 23.92
N PRO A 28 0.25 3.98 24.39
CA PRO A 28 0.86 2.67 24.14
C PRO A 28 0.39 1.96 22.87
N ILE A 29 -0.71 2.35 22.20
CA ILE A 29 -1.25 1.61 21.05
C ILE A 29 -0.25 1.57 19.88
N SER A 30 0.49 2.65 19.61
CA SER A 30 1.48 2.68 18.51
C SER A 30 2.58 1.63 18.67
N LEU A 31 2.87 1.19 19.88
CA LEU A 31 3.88 0.18 20.17
C LEU A 31 3.36 -1.25 20.04
N SER A 32 2.04 -1.45 20.20
CA SER A 32 1.43 -2.78 20.16
C SER A 32 0.82 -3.15 18.82
N LEU A 33 0.38 -2.14 18.02
CA LEU A 33 -0.37 -2.36 16.80
C LEU A 33 0.46 -3.08 15.73
N ARG A 34 -0.14 -4.13 15.14
CA ARG A 34 0.43 -4.93 14.05
C ARG A 34 -0.41 -4.83 12.78
N SER A 35 -1.72 -4.70 12.91
CA SER A 35 -2.65 -4.61 11.79
C SER A 35 -3.60 -3.44 11.97
N LEU A 36 -3.71 -2.59 10.94
CA LEU A 36 -4.59 -1.41 10.92
C LEU A 36 -5.45 -1.43 9.66
N GLU A 37 -6.77 -1.43 9.87
CA GLU A 37 -7.72 -1.39 8.78
C GLU A 37 -8.57 -0.10 8.81
N LEU A 38 -8.40 0.72 7.78
CA LEU A 38 -9.04 2.02 7.58
C LEU A 38 -9.83 2.08 6.26
N GLY A 39 -10.15 0.92 5.69
CA GLY A 39 -10.86 0.82 4.42
C GLY A 39 -12.23 1.52 4.43
N GLY A 40 -12.65 2.07 3.27
CA GLY A 40 -13.96 2.71 3.15
C GLY A 40 -14.12 4.01 3.94
N ASN A 41 -13.07 4.80 4.06
CA ASN A 41 -13.07 6.09 4.75
C ASN A 41 -12.91 7.28 3.79
N ARG A 42 -12.44 8.43 4.26
CA ARG A 42 -12.28 9.66 3.49
C ARG A 42 -10.86 10.22 3.56
N LEU A 43 -9.88 9.37 3.90
CA LEU A 43 -8.47 9.76 4.02
C LEU A 43 -7.94 10.31 2.70
N ARG A 44 -7.15 11.37 2.77
CA ARG A 44 -6.44 11.99 1.62
C ARG A 44 -4.94 11.78 1.68
N SER A 45 -4.38 11.50 2.86
CA SER A 45 -2.97 11.24 3.12
C SER A 45 -2.83 10.12 4.15
N LEU A 46 -1.60 9.61 4.30
CA LEU A 46 -1.20 8.65 5.32
C LEU A 46 -0.37 9.31 6.44
N GLU A 47 -0.52 10.61 6.59
CA GLU A 47 0.14 11.38 7.65
C GLU A 47 -0.19 10.81 9.04
N ASN A 48 0.76 10.97 9.96
CA ASN A 48 0.65 10.54 11.36
C ASN A 48 0.56 9.02 11.58
N LEU A 49 0.93 8.20 10.56
CA LEU A 49 1.12 6.76 10.72
C LEU A 49 2.58 6.40 11.04
N SER A 50 3.52 7.31 10.86
CA SER A 50 4.97 7.07 10.97
C SER A 50 5.42 6.49 12.33
N GLN A 51 4.66 6.71 13.39
CA GLN A 51 4.92 6.19 14.72
C GLN A 51 4.55 4.70 14.90
N LEU A 52 3.82 4.10 13.96
CA LEU A 52 3.39 2.69 14.00
C LEU A 52 4.50 1.75 13.51
N THR A 53 5.71 1.88 14.03
CA THR A 53 6.92 1.18 13.54
C THR A 53 6.86 -0.35 13.68
N ASN A 54 5.88 -0.88 14.40
CA ASN A 54 5.64 -2.30 14.54
C ASN A 54 4.52 -2.82 13.63
N LEU A 55 3.95 -1.95 12.77
CA LEU A 55 2.86 -2.34 11.88
C LEU A 55 3.36 -3.33 10.81
N GLU A 56 2.62 -4.42 10.64
CA GLU A 56 2.87 -5.46 9.65
C GLU A 56 1.84 -5.43 8.52
N GLU A 57 0.64 -4.94 8.79
CA GLU A 57 -0.45 -4.89 7.81
C GLU A 57 -1.14 -3.53 7.83
N LEU A 58 -1.30 -2.92 6.66
CA LEU A 58 -2.03 -1.66 6.47
C LEU A 58 -3.05 -1.79 5.35
N TRP A 59 -4.33 -1.69 5.71
CA TRP A 59 -5.47 -1.78 4.80
C TRP A 59 -6.18 -0.44 4.72
N VAL A 60 -5.95 0.30 3.64
CA VAL A 60 -6.49 1.67 3.41
C VAL A 60 -7.26 1.77 2.09
N GLY A 61 -7.78 0.67 1.61
CA GLY A 61 -8.58 0.62 0.38
C GLY A 61 -9.84 1.49 0.44
N LYS A 62 -10.36 1.92 -0.72
CA LYS A 62 -11.58 2.76 -0.83
C LYS A 62 -11.50 4.05 -0.01
N ASN A 63 -10.46 4.84 -0.27
CA ASN A 63 -10.23 6.16 0.31
C ASN A 63 -10.01 7.21 -0.82
N LYS A 64 -9.34 8.31 -0.53
CA LYS A 64 -9.01 9.39 -1.49
C LYS A 64 -7.52 9.73 -1.47
N ILE A 65 -6.67 8.75 -1.14
CA ILE A 65 -5.23 8.91 -0.92
C ILE A 65 -4.55 9.16 -2.27
N THR A 66 -3.65 10.14 -2.30
CA THR A 66 -2.96 10.59 -3.52
C THR A 66 -1.45 10.30 -3.49
N SER A 67 -0.86 10.02 -2.32
CA SER A 67 0.56 9.68 -2.16
C SER A 67 0.75 8.68 -1.01
N LEU A 68 1.92 8.00 -0.99
CA LEU A 68 2.31 7.10 0.09
C LEU A 68 3.16 7.81 1.16
N ASP A 69 3.22 9.14 1.15
CA ASP A 69 3.92 9.89 2.19
C ASP A 69 3.37 9.55 3.57
N GLY A 70 4.29 9.40 4.54
CA GLY A 70 3.95 9.08 5.93
C GLY A 70 4.13 7.62 6.35
N ILE A 71 4.44 6.70 5.41
CA ILE A 71 4.64 5.27 5.76
C ILE A 71 6.09 4.80 5.67
N ALA A 72 7.03 5.64 5.29
CA ALA A 72 8.45 5.26 5.10
C ALA A 72 9.13 4.66 6.35
N SER A 73 8.62 4.94 7.56
CA SER A 73 9.10 4.36 8.82
C SER A 73 8.53 2.97 9.14
N LEU A 74 7.53 2.50 8.39
CA LEU A 74 6.84 1.22 8.63
C LEU A 74 7.65 0.03 8.08
N LYS A 75 8.89 -0.11 8.49
CA LYS A 75 9.86 -1.07 7.94
C LYS A 75 9.51 -2.54 8.15
N LYS A 76 8.55 -2.84 9.01
CA LYS A 76 8.02 -4.19 9.25
C LYS A 76 6.78 -4.50 8.42
N LEU A 77 6.32 -3.55 7.59
CA LEU A 77 5.12 -3.72 6.79
C LEU A 77 5.31 -4.83 5.75
N LYS A 78 4.45 -5.84 5.84
CA LYS A 78 4.39 -7.00 4.94
C LYS A 78 3.26 -6.88 3.93
N ILE A 79 2.14 -6.32 4.36
CA ILE A 79 0.94 -6.18 3.52
C ILE A 79 0.54 -4.71 3.46
N LEU A 80 0.45 -4.18 2.23
CA LEU A 80 -0.12 -2.87 1.95
C LEU A 80 -1.26 -3.01 0.94
N SER A 81 -2.48 -2.73 1.38
CA SER A 81 -3.65 -2.63 0.51
C SER A 81 -4.13 -1.19 0.41
N ILE A 82 -3.97 -0.59 -0.77
CA ILE A 82 -4.38 0.78 -1.07
C ILE A 82 -5.27 0.85 -2.33
N GLN A 83 -6.00 -0.19 -2.59
CA GLN A 83 -6.92 -0.33 -3.72
C GLN A 83 -8.00 0.76 -3.70
N SER A 84 -8.50 1.15 -4.89
CA SER A 84 -9.57 2.15 -5.01
C SER A 84 -9.24 3.47 -4.29
N ASN A 85 -8.10 4.03 -4.65
CA ASN A 85 -7.61 5.33 -4.21
C ASN A 85 -7.32 6.26 -5.41
N ARG A 86 -6.45 7.24 -5.26
CA ARG A 86 -6.16 8.25 -6.28
C ARG A 86 -4.66 8.41 -6.54
N LEU A 87 -3.89 7.33 -6.37
CA LEU A 87 -2.46 7.32 -6.68
C LEU A 87 -2.27 7.49 -8.19
N THR A 88 -1.39 8.39 -8.60
CA THR A 88 -0.99 8.58 -10.00
C THR A 88 0.48 8.23 -10.24
N LYS A 89 1.26 8.13 -9.16
CA LYS A 89 2.64 7.68 -9.15
C LYS A 89 2.86 6.71 -8.01
N LEU A 90 3.83 5.83 -8.17
CA LEU A 90 4.25 4.89 -7.15
C LEU A 90 5.60 5.35 -6.59
N GLU A 91 5.57 6.03 -5.45
CA GLU A 91 6.73 6.58 -4.74
C GLU A 91 6.65 6.23 -3.25
N GLY A 92 7.79 6.19 -2.54
CA GLY A 92 7.80 6.02 -1.08
C GLY A 92 7.75 4.57 -0.60
N LEU A 93 8.04 3.58 -1.47
CA LEU A 93 8.13 2.17 -1.11
C LEU A 93 9.57 1.71 -0.81
N ASP A 94 10.59 2.52 -1.09
CA ASP A 94 12.01 2.16 -1.03
C ASP A 94 12.46 1.59 0.32
N SER A 95 11.88 2.11 1.42
CA SER A 95 12.23 1.68 2.77
C SER A 95 11.41 0.49 3.29
N LEU A 96 10.41 0.03 2.53
CA LEU A 96 9.52 -1.06 2.90
C LEU A 96 10.04 -2.42 2.39
N GLU A 97 11.27 -2.76 2.75
CA GLU A 97 11.97 -3.96 2.28
C GLU A 97 11.33 -5.27 2.74
N ALA A 98 10.48 -5.24 3.77
CA ALA A 98 9.76 -6.40 4.28
C ALA A 98 8.45 -6.69 3.52
N LEU A 99 8.09 -5.87 2.51
CA LEU A 99 6.81 -5.96 1.82
C LEU A 99 6.72 -7.27 1.01
N GLU A 100 5.66 -8.04 1.28
CA GLU A 100 5.36 -9.33 0.66
C GLU A 100 4.13 -9.24 -0.25
N GLU A 101 3.15 -8.42 0.12
CA GLU A 101 1.91 -8.26 -0.64
C GLU A 101 1.58 -6.77 -0.86
N LEU A 102 1.37 -6.39 -2.10
CA LEU A 102 1.06 -5.01 -2.50
C LEU A 102 -0.16 -4.97 -3.43
N TYR A 103 -1.24 -4.38 -2.95
CA TYR A 103 -2.51 -4.26 -3.66
C TYR A 103 -2.78 -2.81 -4.04
N LEU A 104 -2.69 -2.49 -5.33
CA LEU A 104 -2.77 -1.14 -5.92
C LEU A 104 -3.89 -0.98 -6.94
N SER A 105 -4.75 -1.99 -7.09
CA SER A 105 -5.80 -1.95 -8.11
C SER A 105 -6.76 -0.76 -7.95
N HIS A 106 -7.37 -0.34 -9.07
CA HIS A 106 -8.27 0.81 -9.10
C HIS A 106 -7.65 2.11 -8.59
N ASN A 107 -6.48 2.47 -9.14
CA ASN A 107 -5.81 3.77 -8.99
C ASN A 107 -5.58 4.41 -10.38
N GLY A 108 -4.80 5.46 -10.45
CA GLY A 108 -4.43 6.16 -11.70
C GLY A 108 -2.97 5.97 -12.10
N LEU A 109 -2.35 4.84 -11.72
CA LEU A 109 -0.94 4.57 -11.98
C LEU A 109 -0.71 4.30 -13.47
N THR A 110 0.33 4.90 -14.04
CA THR A 110 0.68 4.76 -15.47
C THR A 110 1.93 3.92 -15.68
N LYS A 111 2.74 3.70 -14.65
CA LYS A 111 4.00 2.95 -14.71
C LYS A 111 4.18 2.02 -13.53
N LEU A 112 4.92 0.94 -13.77
CA LEU A 112 5.50 0.06 -12.76
C LEU A 112 6.90 0.57 -12.47
N GLU A 113 7.08 1.29 -11.36
CA GLU A 113 8.36 1.92 -10.99
C GLU A 113 8.57 1.88 -9.47
N ASN A 114 9.81 2.15 -9.04
CA ASN A 114 10.18 2.29 -7.62
C ASN A 114 9.88 1.04 -6.76
N LEU A 115 10.09 -0.16 -7.32
CA LEU A 115 9.96 -1.45 -6.63
C LEU A 115 11.31 -2.15 -6.43
N GLU A 116 12.44 -1.47 -6.70
CA GLU A 116 13.79 -2.04 -6.72
C GLU A 116 14.17 -2.69 -5.38
N HIS A 117 13.68 -2.14 -4.28
CA HIS A 117 13.96 -2.61 -2.91
C HIS A 117 12.94 -3.63 -2.37
N ASN A 118 11.80 -3.81 -3.07
CA ASN A 118 10.72 -4.67 -2.61
C ASN A 118 10.85 -6.11 -3.11
N VAL A 119 12.06 -6.67 -3.02
CA VAL A 119 12.42 -8.00 -3.57
C VAL A 119 11.72 -9.18 -2.91
N ARG A 120 11.04 -8.96 -1.78
CA ARG A 120 10.24 -9.98 -1.08
C ARG A 120 8.82 -10.13 -1.60
N LEU A 121 8.40 -9.28 -2.53
CA LEU A 121 7.03 -9.33 -3.07
C LEU A 121 6.73 -10.70 -3.67
N THR A 122 5.67 -11.31 -3.16
CA THR A 122 5.04 -12.53 -3.64
C THR A 122 3.75 -12.26 -4.38
N THR A 123 3.08 -11.17 -4.02
CA THR A 123 1.80 -10.74 -4.57
C THR A 123 1.86 -9.28 -4.97
N LEU A 124 1.48 -8.98 -6.23
CA LEU A 124 1.42 -7.63 -6.76
C LEU A 124 0.15 -7.45 -7.61
N ASP A 125 -0.78 -6.62 -7.14
CA ASP A 125 -2.03 -6.31 -7.84
C ASP A 125 -2.02 -4.87 -8.37
N PHE A 126 -1.89 -4.72 -9.68
CA PHE A 126 -1.98 -3.46 -10.44
C PHE A 126 -3.25 -3.40 -11.31
N GLY A 127 -4.23 -4.25 -11.07
CA GLY A 127 -5.46 -4.29 -11.86
C GLY A 127 -6.16 -2.94 -11.94
N ALA A 128 -6.82 -2.66 -13.06
CA ALA A 128 -7.59 -1.43 -13.27
C ALA A 128 -6.82 -0.13 -12.94
N ASN A 129 -5.59 -0.05 -13.43
CA ASN A 129 -4.77 1.15 -13.51
C ASN A 129 -4.62 1.58 -14.99
N GLN A 130 -3.73 2.51 -15.29
CA GLN A 130 -3.47 3.03 -16.64
C GLN A 130 -2.11 2.56 -17.17
N ILE A 131 -1.70 1.34 -16.83
CA ILE A 131 -0.43 0.76 -17.23
C ILE A 131 -0.49 0.38 -18.72
N GLU A 132 0.44 0.87 -19.50
CA GLU A 132 0.57 0.55 -20.93
C GLU A 132 1.65 -0.50 -21.20
N VAL A 133 2.68 -0.55 -20.37
CA VAL A 133 3.84 -1.45 -20.53
C VAL A 133 4.18 -2.11 -19.22
N ILE A 134 4.41 -3.43 -19.27
CA ILE A 134 4.96 -4.17 -18.13
C ILE A 134 6.48 -4.11 -18.21
N GLU A 135 7.09 -3.38 -17.29
CA GLU A 135 8.53 -3.22 -17.15
C GLU A 135 8.93 -3.24 -15.67
N ASN A 136 10.23 -3.20 -15.39
CA ASN A 136 10.77 -3.08 -14.03
C ASN A 136 10.30 -4.15 -13.01
N VAL A 137 10.00 -5.38 -13.48
CA VAL A 137 9.58 -6.51 -12.61
C VAL A 137 10.57 -7.67 -12.60
N LYS A 138 11.62 -7.62 -13.42
CA LYS A 138 12.61 -8.71 -13.57
C LYS A 138 13.30 -9.12 -12.25
N HIS A 139 13.48 -8.17 -11.33
CA HIS A 139 14.14 -8.36 -10.04
C HIS A 139 13.23 -9.02 -8.99
N LEU A 140 11.91 -9.01 -9.19
CA LEU A 140 10.92 -9.57 -8.27
C LEU A 140 10.83 -11.11 -8.40
N LYS A 141 11.88 -11.82 -7.97
CA LYS A 141 12.03 -13.26 -8.18
C LYS A 141 11.07 -14.12 -7.36
N ASN A 142 10.50 -13.57 -6.29
CA ASN A 142 9.56 -14.26 -5.42
C ASN A 142 8.10 -14.07 -5.86
N LEU A 143 7.85 -13.27 -6.91
CA LEU A 143 6.50 -12.94 -7.35
C LEU A 143 5.79 -14.18 -7.89
N SER A 144 4.74 -14.61 -7.21
CA SER A 144 3.91 -15.77 -7.54
C SER A 144 2.51 -15.40 -8.02
N GLN A 145 2.03 -14.21 -7.62
CA GLN A 145 0.75 -13.69 -8.02
C GLN A 145 0.91 -12.26 -8.56
N PHE A 146 0.57 -12.09 -9.82
CA PHE A 146 0.72 -10.80 -10.51
C PHE A 146 -0.54 -10.51 -11.32
N TRP A 147 -1.31 -9.50 -10.91
CA TRP A 147 -2.50 -9.05 -11.60
C TRP A 147 -2.28 -7.69 -12.25
N VAL A 148 -2.37 -7.67 -13.58
CA VAL A 148 -2.41 -6.45 -14.38
C VAL A 148 -3.58 -6.58 -15.33
N ARG A 149 -4.55 -5.68 -15.25
CA ARG A 149 -5.65 -5.59 -16.19
C ARG A 149 -5.50 -4.31 -17.00
N PHE A 150 -5.29 -4.45 -18.28
CA PHE A 150 -5.27 -3.33 -19.22
C PHE A 150 -6.71 -2.85 -19.44
N THR A 151 -6.90 -1.53 -19.40
CA THR A 151 -8.23 -0.91 -19.59
C THR A 151 -8.64 -0.83 -21.05
N PHE A 152 -7.75 -1.18 -21.99
CA PHE A 152 -8.02 -1.16 -23.42
C PHE A 152 -7.85 -2.54 -24.05
N ASP A 153 -8.77 -2.85 -24.98
CA ASP A 153 -8.90 -4.07 -25.77
C ASP A 153 -7.77 -4.19 -26.84
N TYR A 154 -6.52 -4.16 -26.43
CA TYR A 154 -5.41 -4.49 -27.30
C TYR A 154 -4.68 -5.70 -26.73
N ALA A 155 -4.61 -6.76 -27.56
CA ALA A 155 -3.77 -7.93 -27.30
C ALA A 155 -2.37 -7.45 -26.92
N CYS A 156 -2.07 -7.44 -25.62
CA CYS A 156 -0.82 -6.92 -25.13
C CYS A 156 0.29 -7.91 -25.48
N ALA A 157 1.13 -7.53 -26.41
CA ALA A 157 2.40 -8.20 -26.64
C ALA A 157 3.24 -8.08 -25.37
N ILE A 158 3.38 -9.18 -24.64
CA ILE A 158 4.44 -9.34 -23.64
C ILE A 158 5.75 -9.20 -24.39
N ARG A 159 6.30 -7.99 -24.45
CA ARG A 159 7.67 -7.80 -24.95
C ARG A 159 8.62 -8.13 -23.82
N SER A 160 8.94 -9.42 -23.70
CA SER A 160 10.17 -9.81 -23.03
C SER A 160 11.34 -9.32 -23.90
N ARG A 161 11.91 -8.18 -23.55
CA ARG A 161 13.26 -7.88 -24.03
C ARG A 161 14.23 -8.71 -23.21
N ALA A 162 14.87 -9.65 -23.91
CA ALA A 162 15.97 -10.47 -23.43
C ALA A 162 17.15 -9.58 -22.97
#